data_16258d339f948421c672fc07e9ce5ad1
#
_entry.id   16258d339f948421c672fc07e9ce5ad1
#
_cell.length_a   1.000
_cell.length_b   1.000
_cell.length_c   1.000
_cell.angle_alpha   90.00
_cell.angle_beta   90.00
_cell.angle_gamma   90.00
#
_symmetry.space_group_name_H-M   'P 1'
#
loop_
_entity.id
_entity.type
_entity.pdbx_description
1 polymer ?
#
loop_
_entity_poly.entity_id
_entity_poly.type
_entity_poly.pdbx_seq_one_letter_code
_entity_poly.pdbx_strand_id
1 'polypeptide(L)'
;MKKILLFTTLLMGFTVAIAQPGTKPPLKPVAKPAGPILKTTIDSISYILGESAGYNLSQQGFGSVKLNMSLYTRGMGDILGKKKPLLDDQTANAMINRYYMKMQEEKSKGTIVEGEQFLATNKLRPEVKTTASGLQYEILTQGTGERMAATDTFVCHYRGTLLNGTEFDASYNRGQPLTMAANQVIQGWTEGLQLMPVGSKYKFYIPYQLGYGTVGQGQIPGGAMLIFEVELLDFKKKM
;
A
#
# COMPACT_ATOMS: atom_id res chain seq x y z
N MET A 1 20.63 69.25 39.96
CA MET A 1 21.38 68.48 40.94
C MET A 1 21.41 67.04 40.49
N LYS A 2 22.53 66.63 39.91
CA LYS A 2 22.73 65.31 39.31
C LYS A 2 23.21 64.38 40.39
N LYS A 3 22.48 63.25 40.61
CA LYS A 3 22.96 62.15 41.47
C LYS A 3 23.66 61.11 40.58
N ILE A 4 24.96 61.00 40.80
CA ILE A 4 25.82 60.00 40.21
C ILE A 4 25.66 58.72 41.01
N LEU A 5 25.25 57.63 40.36
CA LEU A 5 25.16 56.30 40.95
C LEU A 5 26.42 55.50 40.52
N LEU A 6 27.24 55.18 41.51
CA LEU A 6 28.45 54.41 41.35
C LEU A 6 28.08 52.89 41.17
N PHE A 7 28.42 52.32 40.05
CA PHE A 7 28.33 50.87 39.85
C PHE A 7 29.69 50.24 40.14
N THR A 8 29.76 49.47 41.24
CA THR A 8 30.90 48.66 41.57
C THR A 8 30.87 47.37 40.73
N THR A 9 31.81 47.25 39.80
CA THR A 9 32.03 46.02 39.03
C THR A 9 32.76 44.97 39.88
N LEU A 10 32.05 43.88 40.19
CA LEU A 10 32.63 42.70 40.84
C LEU A 10 33.30 41.85 39.74
N LEU A 11 34.64 41.79 39.74
CA LEU A 11 35.43 41.00 38.83
C LEU A 11 35.48 39.56 39.31
N MET A 12 34.61 38.68 38.79
CA MET A 12 34.70 37.20 38.98
C MET A 12 35.74 36.67 37.99
N GLY A 13 36.88 36.25 38.52
CA GLY A 13 37.91 35.57 37.78
C GLY A 13 37.46 34.17 37.35
N PHE A 14 37.22 34.01 36.08
CA PHE A 14 37.07 32.66 35.48
C PHE A 14 38.46 32.08 35.24
N THR A 15 38.85 31.08 36.07
CA THR A 15 39.99 30.22 35.76
C THR A 15 39.57 29.27 34.65
N VAL A 16 40.05 29.54 33.44
CA VAL A 16 39.92 28.58 32.31
C VAL A 16 40.87 27.41 32.61
N ALA A 17 40.31 26.27 32.99
CA ALA A 17 41.03 25.01 33.03
C ALA A 17 41.28 24.59 31.57
N ILE A 18 42.51 24.72 31.11
CA ILE A 18 42.96 24.18 29.82
C ILE A 18 42.92 22.64 29.95
N ALA A 19 41.86 22.03 29.41
CA ALA A 19 41.81 20.58 29.25
C ALA A 19 42.90 20.15 28.30
N GLN A 20 43.84 19.31 28.80
CA GLN A 20 44.81 18.66 27.93
C GLN A 20 44.10 17.82 26.86
N PRO A 21 44.58 17.82 25.60
CA PRO A 21 43.98 16.98 24.58
C PRO A 21 44.13 15.50 25.00
N GLY A 22 43.00 14.91 25.43
CA GLY A 22 42.98 13.49 25.74
C GLY A 22 43.37 12.69 24.50
N THR A 23 44.41 11.91 24.62
CA THR A 23 44.82 10.93 23.63
C THR A 23 43.66 10.02 23.35
N LYS A 24 43.10 10.09 22.13
CA LYS A 24 42.07 9.15 21.69
C LYS A 24 42.56 7.72 21.96
N PRO A 25 41.78 6.85 22.61
CA PRO A 25 42.19 5.46 22.75
C PRO A 25 42.44 4.88 21.35
N PRO A 26 43.45 4.02 21.19
CA PRO A 26 43.77 3.45 19.89
C PRO A 26 42.53 2.72 19.37
N LEU A 27 42.08 3.08 18.17
CA LEU A 27 40.98 2.40 17.48
C LEU A 27 41.37 0.93 17.42
N LYS A 28 40.55 0.06 18.03
CA LYS A 28 40.68 -1.39 17.88
C LYS A 28 40.74 -1.66 16.36
N PRO A 29 41.68 -2.48 15.87
CA PRO A 29 41.75 -2.83 14.47
C PRO A 29 40.38 -3.38 14.09
N VAL A 30 39.71 -2.74 13.12
CA VAL A 30 38.50 -3.28 12.52
C VAL A 30 38.93 -4.60 11.92
N ALA A 31 38.44 -5.72 12.51
CA ALA A 31 38.68 -7.03 11.96
C ALA A 31 38.24 -7.00 10.49
N LYS A 32 39.19 -7.27 9.57
CA LYS A 32 38.85 -7.45 8.15
C LYS A 32 37.74 -8.46 8.09
N PRO A 33 36.62 -8.17 7.38
CA PRO A 33 35.56 -9.15 7.23
C PRO A 33 36.19 -10.42 6.67
N ALA A 34 36.00 -11.53 7.39
CA ALA A 34 36.42 -12.87 6.96
C ALA A 34 35.44 -13.33 5.87
N GLY A 35 35.50 -12.69 4.72
CA GLY A 35 34.77 -13.07 3.50
C GLY A 35 35.75 -13.67 2.48
N PRO A 36 35.28 -14.43 1.50
CA PRO A 36 36.12 -14.90 0.42
C PRO A 36 36.77 -13.70 -0.26
N ILE A 37 38.11 -13.67 -0.24
CA ILE A 37 38.86 -12.61 -0.96
C ILE A 37 38.60 -12.85 -2.44
N LEU A 38 38.00 -11.87 -3.12
CA LEU A 38 37.80 -11.89 -4.57
C LEU A 38 39.17 -11.87 -5.24
N LYS A 39 39.65 -13.04 -5.69
CA LYS A 39 41.01 -13.22 -6.19
C LYS A 39 41.08 -13.04 -7.68
N THR A 40 40.01 -13.29 -8.40
CA THR A 40 39.97 -13.24 -9.86
C THR A 40 38.80 -12.34 -10.33
N THR A 41 38.88 -11.91 -11.59
CA THR A 41 37.78 -11.18 -12.24
C THR A 41 36.45 -12.02 -12.20
N ILE A 42 36.57 -13.34 -12.37
CA ILE A 42 35.43 -14.24 -12.32
C ILE A 42 34.83 -14.29 -10.93
N ASP A 43 35.60 -14.27 -9.84
CA ASP A 43 35.09 -14.20 -8.48
C ASP A 43 34.29 -12.90 -8.28
N SER A 44 34.81 -11.77 -8.76
CA SER A 44 34.14 -10.47 -8.68
C SER A 44 32.85 -10.45 -9.48
N ILE A 45 32.83 -10.97 -10.69
CA ILE A 45 31.61 -11.08 -11.52
C ILE A 45 30.58 -11.98 -10.83
N SER A 46 31.00 -13.12 -10.31
CA SER A 46 30.11 -14.06 -9.62
C SER A 46 29.46 -13.42 -8.40
N TYR A 47 30.22 -12.64 -7.63
CA TYR A 47 29.69 -11.92 -6.46
C TYR A 47 28.69 -10.84 -6.88
N ILE A 48 29.00 -10.01 -7.88
CA ILE A 48 28.11 -8.96 -8.40
C ILE A 48 26.81 -9.54 -8.94
N LEU A 49 26.85 -10.69 -9.64
CA LEU A 49 25.65 -11.37 -10.10
C LEU A 49 24.80 -11.89 -8.93
N GLY A 50 25.46 -12.37 -7.87
CA GLY A 50 24.80 -12.76 -6.62
C GLY A 50 24.10 -11.58 -5.92
N GLU A 51 24.79 -10.42 -5.82
CA GLU A 51 24.20 -9.19 -5.28
C GLU A 51 22.97 -8.75 -6.09
N SER A 52 23.07 -8.77 -7.42
CA SER A 52 21.97 -8.44 -8.32
C SER A 52 20.78 -9.36 -8.14
N ALA A 53 21.02 -10.67 -8.01
CA ALA A 53 19.99 -11.66 -7.74
C ALA A 53 19.33 -11.41 -6.37
N GLY A 54 20.11 -11.13 -5.33
CA GLY A 54 19.61 -10.81 -3.99
C GLY A 54 18.78 -9.52 -3.97
N TYR A 55 19.24 -8.48 -4.68
CA TYR A 55 18.48 -7.24 -4.83
C TYR A 55 17.13 -7.49 -5.51
N ASN A 56 17.10 -8.21 -6.62
CA ASN A 56 15.86 -8.54 -7.34
C ASN A 56 14.88 -9.33 -6.47
N LEU A 57 15.36 -10.34 -5.73
CA LEU A 57 14.54 -11.08 -4.77
C LEU A 57 13.96 -10.17 -3.68
N SER A 58 14.76 -9.23 -3.17
CA SER A 58 14.29 -8.26 -2.17
C SER A 58 13.18 -7.38 -2.73
N GLN A 59 13.33 -6.85 -3.94
CA GLN A 59 12.31 -6.04 -4.62
C GLN A 59 11.01 -6.84 -4.88
N GLN A 60 11.13 -8.13 -5.13
CA GLN A 60 10.00 -9.05 -5.29
C GLN A 60 9.34 -9.46 -3.96
N GLY A 61 9.81 -8.93 -2.82
CA GLY A 61 9.24 -9.20 -1.50
C GLY A 61 9.83 -10.42 -0.78
N PHE A 62 10.85 -11.07 -1.33
CA PHE A 62 11.54 -12.20 -0.68
C PHE A 62 12.64 -11.78 0.30
N GLY A 63 12.91 -10.47 0.48
CA GLY A 63 14.00 -9.98 1.33
C GLY A 63 13.92 -10.41 2.80
N SER A 64 12.72 -10.65 3.33
CA SER A 64 12.49 -11.16 4.68
C SER A 64 12.26 -12.67 4.74
N VAL A 65 12.21 -13.35 3.59
CA VAL A 65 11.94 -14.78 3.50
C VAL A 65 13.21 -15.59 3.74
N LYS A 66 13.18 -16.53 4.67
CA LYS A 66 14.30 -17.46 4.91
C LYS A 66 14.36 -18.52 3.79
N LEU A 67 14.97 -18.14 2.67
CA LEU A 67 15.15 -19.05 1.54
C LEU A 67 16.14 -20.17 1.89
N ASN A 68 15.92 -21.37 1.31
CA ASN A 68 16.90 -22.44 1.30
C ASN A 68 17.96 -22.14 0.22
N MET A 69 19.07 -21.53 0.61
CA MET A 69 20.12 -21.09 -0.31
C MET A 69 20.77 -22.26 -1.08
N SER A 70 20.80 -23.48 -0.51
CA SER A 70 21.33 -24.65 -1.22
C SER A 70 20.43 -25.05 -2.41
N LEU A 71 19.11 -25.03 -2.23
CA LEU A 71 18.16 -25.27 -3.33
C LEU A 71 18.12 -24.12 -4.32
N TYR A 72 18.26 -22.87 -3.84
CA TYR A 72 18.32 -21.70 -4.70
C TYR A 72 19.52 -21.75 -5.65
N THR A 73 20.74 -21.97 -5.11
CA THR A 73 21.94 -22.09 -5.92
C THR A 73 21.91 -23.32 -6.84
N ARG A 74 21.32 -24.44 -6.40
CA ARG A 74 21.10 -25.61 -7.26
C ARG A 74 20.20 -25.27 -8.44
N GLY A 75 19.07 -24.57 -8.21
CA GLY A 75 18.16 -24.16 -9.29
C GLY A 75 18.87 -23.30 -10.34
N MET A 76 19.67 -22.32 -9.89
CA MET A 76 20.52 -21.52 -10.80
C MET A 76 21.47 -22.40 -11.59
N GLY A 77 22.18 -23.31 -10.92
CA GLY A 77 23.14 -24.23 -11.56
C GLY A 77 22.50 -25.18 -12.56
N ASP A 78 21.27 -25.65 -12.30
CA ASP A 78 20.55 -26.52 -13.21
C ASP A 78 20.17 -25.76 -14.51
N ILE A 79 19.72 -24.50 -14.41
CA ILE A 79 19.40 -23.66 -15.58
C ILE A 79 20.65 -23.30 -16.37
N LEU A 80 21.73 -22.85 -15.71
CA LEU A 80 22.99 -22.50 -16.37
C LEU A 80 23.65 -23.72 -17.04
N GLY A 81 23.49 -24.89 -16.42
CA GLY A 81 23.97 -26.18 -16.94
C GLY A 81 23.03 -26.85 -17.96
N LYS A 82 21.94 -26.17 -18.38
CA LYS A 82 20.92 -26.69 -19.33
C LYS A 82 20.34 -28.03 -18.88
N LYS A 83 20.23 -28.28 -17.58
CA LYS A 83 19.59 -29.47 -17.01
C LYS A 83 18.06 -29.25 -16.94
N LYS A 84 17.33 -30.36 -16.94
CA LYS A 84 15.87 -30.33 -16.75
C LYS A 84 15.56 -29.80 -15.32
N PRO A 85 14.71 -28.76 -15.16
CA PRO A 85 14.25 -28.32 -13.86
C PRO A 85 13.53 -29.43 -13.08
N LEU A 86 13.55 -29.35 -11.76
CA LEU A 86 12.82 -30.29 -10.88
C LEU A 86 11.31 -30.12 -10.95
N LEU A 87 10.85 -28.92 -11.28
CA LEU A 87 9.45 -28.56 -11.44
C LEU A 87 9.23 -28.05 -12.87
N ASP A 88 8.11 -28.41 -13.46
CA ASP A 88 7.69 -27.79 -14.71
C ASP A 88 7.21 -26.35 -14.49
N ASP A 89 7.17 -25.55 -15.55
CA ASP A 89 6.85 -24.12 -15.49
C ASP A 89 5.43 -23.85 -14.93
N GLN A 90 4.46 -24.72 -15.23
CA GLN A 90 3.09 -24.57 -14.75
C GLN A 90 3.04 -24.75 -13.23
N THR A 91 3.65 -25.81 -12.72
CA THR A 91 3.74 -26.08 -11.28
C THR A 91 4.51 -24.98 -10.56
N ALA A 92 5.65 -24.55 -11.10
CA ALA A 92 6.47 -23.49 -10.51
C ALA A 92 5.70 -22.17 -10.41
N ASN A 93 5.04 -21.74 -11.49
CA ASN A 93 4.22 -20.53 -11.52
C ASN A 93 3.05 -20.61 -10.54
N ALA A 94 2.35 -21.75 -10.47
CA ALA A 94 1.25 -21.94 -9.55
C ALA A 94 1.70 -21.84 -8.08
N MET A 95 2.87 -22.42 -7.73
CA MET A 95 3.43 -22.35 -6.38
C MET A 95 3.85 -20.92 -6.00
N ILE A 96 4.54 -20.21 -6.91
CA ILE A 96 4.97 -18.83 -6.68
C ILE A 96 3.75 -17.92 -6.49
N ASN A 97 2.74 -18.02 -7.36
CA ASN A 97 1.52 -17.22 -7.27
C ASN A 97 0.80 -17.48 -5.95
N ARG A 98 0.65 -18.73 -5.52
CA ARG A 98 0.04 -19.09 -4.23
C ARG A 98 0.81 -18.49 -3.06
N TYR A 99 2.15 -18.51 -3.12
CA TYR A 99 2.99 -17.94 -2.10
C TYR A 99 2.83 -16.40 -2.01
N TYR A 100 2.82 -15.70 -3.16
CA TYR A 100 2.55 -14.27 -3.21
C TYR A 100 1.16 -13.90 -2.66
N MET A 101 0.13 -14.64 -3.03
CA MET A 101 -1.22 -14.43 -2.49
C MET A 101 -1.23 -14.53 -0.97
N LYS A 102 -0.61 -15.58 -0.42
CA LYS A 102 -0.51 -15.75 1.03
C LYS A 102 0.27 -14.61 1.71
N MET A 103 1.39 -14.19 1.13
CA MET A 103 2.16 -13.05 1.66
C MET A 103 1.33 -11.76 1.67
N GLN A 104 0.56 -11.49 0.63
CA GLN A 104 -0.31 -10.32 0.56
C GLN A 104 -1.44 -10.41 1.58
N GLU A 105 -2.05 -11.57 1.74
CA GLU A 105 -3.07 -11.83 2.75
C GLU A 105 -2.55 -11.55 4.18
N GLU A 106 -1.37 -12.09 4.52
CA GLU A 106 -0.75 -11.84 5.83
C GLU A 106 -0.44 -10.35 6.06
N LYS A 107 0.07 -9.64 5.04
CA LYS A 107 0.32 -8.19 5.12
C LYS A 107 -0.96 -7.38 5.30
N SER A 108 -2.06 -7.84 4.69
CA SER A 108 -3.35 -7.15 4.69
C SER A 108 -4.22 -7.47 5.90
N LYS A 109 -3.85 -8.48 6.68
CA LYS A 109 -4.68 -9.04 7.76
C LYS A 109 -5.19 -8.00 8.75
N GLY A 110 -4.31 -7.09 9.19
CA GLY A 110 -4.70 -6.00 10.08
C GLY A 110 -5.76 -5.10 9.48
N THR A 111 -5.55 -4.67 8.24
CA THR A 111 -6.46 -3.79 7.49
C THR A 111 -7.81 -4.47 7.22
N ILE A 112 -7.80 -5.78 6.90
CA ILE A 112 -9.01 -6.58 6.71
C ILE A 112 -9.84 -6.62 7.99
N VAL A 113 -9.20 -6.98 9.12
CA VAL A 113 -9.88 -7.07 10.43
C VAL A 113 -10.50 -5.72 10.81
N GLU A 114 -9.78 -4.63 10.63
CA GLU A 114 -10.28 -3.28 10.91
C GLU A 114 -11.51 -2.94 10.05
N GLY A 115 -11.45 -3.22 8.75
CA GLY A 115 -12.57 -3.01 7.83
C GLY A 115 -13.80 -3.87 8.16
N GLU A 116 -13.58 -5.15 8.46
CA GLU A 116 -14.67 -6.07 8.85
C GLU A 116 -15.34 -5.66 10.14
N GLN A 117 -14.58 -5.23 11.14
CA GLN A 117 -15.12 -4.72 12.41
C GLN A 117 -15.96 -3.46 12.18
N PHE A 118 -15.47 -2.54 11.34
CA PHE A 118 -16.23 -1.36 10.97
C PHE A 118 -17.56 -1.75 10.30
N LEU A 119 -17.54 -2.58 9.27
CA LEU A 119 -18.73 -3.03 8.54
C LEU A 119 -19.71 -3.76 9.44
N ALA A 120 -19.22 -4.58 10.37
CA ALA A 120 -20.09 -5.28 11.36
C ALA A 120 -20.86 -4.32 12.27
N THR A 121 -20.24 -3.19 12.63
CA THR A 121 -20.89 -2.14 13.43
C THR A 121 -21.75 -1.23 12.56
N ASN A 122 -21.26 -0.84 11.38
CA ASN A 122 -21.92 0.10 10.49
C ASN A 122 -23.30 -0.39 10.02
N LYS A 123 -23.44 -1.69 9.74
CA LYS A 123 -24.74 -2.30 9.33
C LYS A 123 -25.83 -2.22 10.39
N LEU A 124 -25.51 -1.91 11.64
CA LEU A 124 -26.48 -1.77 12.73
C LEU A 124 -27.14 -0.37 12.74
N ARG A 125 -26.61 0.56 11.97
CA ARG A 125 -27.15 1.91 11.83
C ARG A 125 -28.44 1.86 10.99
N PRO A 126 -29.53 2.51 11.42
CA PRO A 126 -30.84 2.43 10.74
C PRO A 126 -30.82 2.93 9.29
N GLU A 127 -29.96 3.91 8.97
CA GLU A 127 -29.80 4.49 7.64
C GLU A 127 -28.98 3.63 6.69
N VAL A 128 -28.25 2.62 7.20
CA VAL A 128 -27.37 1.76 6.40
C VAL A 128 -28.13 0.55 5.89
N LYS A 129 -28.09 0.35 4.60
CA LYS A 129 -28.60 -0.83 3.91
C LYS A 129 -27.45 -1.74 3.51
N THR A 130 -27.67 -3.06 3.54
CA THR A 130 -26.67 -4.05 3.16
C THR A 130 -27.22 -4.94 2.05
N THR A 131 -26.47 -5.15 1.00
CA THR A 131 -26.82 -6.07 -0.10
C THR A 131 -26.34 -7.49 0.19
N ALA A 132 -26.72 -8.44 -0.65
CA ALA A 132 -26.32 -9.85 -0.52
C ALA A 132 -24.81 -10.06 -0.68
N SER A 133 -24.11 -9.20 -1.43
CA SER A 133 -22.64 -9.23 -1.61
C SER A 133 -21.87 -8.70 -0.40
N GLY A 134 -22.56 -8.03 0.54
CA GLY A 134 -21.95 -7.34 1.67
C GLY A 134 -21.63 -5.86 1.41
N LEU A 135 -21.96 -5.32 0.23
CA LEU A 135 -21.92 -3.88 0.00
C LEU A 135 -22.87 -3.17 0.94
N GLN A 136 -22.39 -2.14 1.64
CA GLN A 136 -23.25 -1.30 2.48
C GLN A 136 -23.37 0.09 1.87
N TYR A 137 -24.54 0.73 2.06
CA TYR A 137 -24.77 2.06 1.53
C TYR A 137 -25.78 2.87 2.35
N GLU A 138 -25.61 4.19 2.30
CA GLU A 138 -26.55 5.18 2.79
C GLU A 138 -27.05 6.04 1.63
N ILE A 139 -28.30 6.44 1.71
CA ILE A 139 -28.92 7.37 0.76
C ILE A 139 -28.81 8.79 1.35
N LEU A 140 -27.86 9.59 0.86
CA LEU A 140 -27.70 10.98 1.28
C LEU A 140 -28.72 11.90 0.60
N THR A 141 -28.97 11.65 -0.70
CA THR A 141 -30.00 12.32 -1.49
C THR A 141 -30.63 11.30 -2.42
N GLN A 142 -31.95 11.22 -2.41
CA GLN A 142 -32.70 10.34 -3.30
C GLN A 142 -33.00 11.07 -4.60
N GLY A 143 -32.50 10.56 -5.71
CA GLY A 143 -32.86 11.01 -7.06
C GLY A 143 -34.20 10.44 -7.52
N THR A 144 -34.74 11.02 -8.58
CA THR A 144 -36.02 10.64 -9.20
C THR A 144 -35.90 10.13 -10.63
N GLY A 145 -34.69 10.11 -11.17
CA GLY A 145 -34.42 9.66 -12.54
C GLY A 145 -34.44 8.14 -12.71
N GLU A 146 -34.14 7.67 -13.91
CA GLU A 146 -34.02 6.24 -14.20
C GLU A 146 -32.79 5.63 -13.51
N ARG A 147 -32.79 4.30 -13.39
CA ARG A 147 -31.63 3.52 -12.95
C ARG A 147 -30.90 2.95 -14.16
N MET A 148 -29.57 2.91 -14.06
CA MET A 148 -28.71 2.36 -15.09
C MET A 148 -28.56 0.84 -14.98
N ALA A 149 -28.17 0.21 -16.09
CA ALA A 149 -27.74 -1.18 -16.13
C ALA A 149 -26.20 -1.28 -15.98
N ALA A 150 -25.71 -2.48 -15.63
CA ALA A 150 -24.26 -2.74 -15.49
C ALA A 150 -23.43 -2.49 -16.75
N THR A 151 -24.05 -2.46 -17.93
CA THR A 151 -23.40 -2.22 -19.22
C THR A 151 -23.36 -0.76 -19.64
N ASP A 152 -24.10 0.10 -18.95
CA ASP A 152 -24.25 1.50 -19.31
C ASP A 152 -23.01 2.33 -18.93
N THR A 153 -22.89 3.52 -19.52
CA THR A 153 -21.84 4.48 -19.22
C THR A 153 -22.38 5.56 -18.30
N PHE A 154 -21.88 5.64 -17.08
CA PHE A 154 -22.29 6.62 -16.07
C PHE A 154 -21.49 7.92 -16.16
N VAL A 155 -22.09 8.99 -15.63
CA VAL A 155 -21.45 10.29 -15.36
C VAL A 155 -21.70 10.63 -13.89
N CYS A 156 -20.63 10.76 -13.10
CA CYS A 156 -20.78 11.03 -11.66
C CYS A 156 -19.68 11.95 -11.12
N HIS A 157 -20.00 12.63 -10.02
CA HIS A 157 -18.99 13.12 -9.09
C HIS A 157 -18.80 12.13 -7.97
N TYR A 158 -17.58 12.05 -7.45
CA TYR A 158 -17.26 11.18 -6.32
C TYR A 158 -16.08 11.67 -5.49
N ARG A 159 -16.04 11.15 -4.27
CA ARG A 159 -14.92 11.25 -3.34
C ARG A 159 -14.69 9.90 -2.70
N GLY A 160 -13.47 9.37 -2.81
CA GLY A 160 -13.04 8.10 -2.23
C GLY A 160 -12.10 8.31 -1.05
N THR A 161 -12.40 7.70 0.09
CA THR A 161 -11.57 7.75 1.30
C THR A 161 -11.34 6.37 1.88
N LEU A 162 -10.19 6.20 2.55
CA LEU A 162 -9.93 5.06 3.43
C LEU A 162 -10.69 5.21 4.75
N LEU A 163 -10.73 4.15 5.55
CA LEU A 163 -11.40 4.15 6.85
C LEU A 163 -10.83 5.21 7.81
N ASN A 164 -9.54 5.50 7.75
CA ASN A 164 -8.88 6.55 8.54
C ASN A 164 -9.14 8.00 8.03
N GLY A 165 -9.99 8.16 7.01
CA GLY A 165 -10.33 9.45 6.41
C GLY A 165 -9.37 9.95 5.33
N THR A 166 -8.28 9.25 5.05
CA THR A 166 -7.36 9.62 3.96
C THR A 166 -8.07 9.56 2.62
N GLU A 167 -8.16 10.69 1.92
CA GLU A 167 -8.67 10.74 0.56
C GLU A 167 -7.62 10.18 -0.41
N PHE A 168 -8.03 9.22 -1.23
CA PHE A 168 -7.15 8.63 -2.23
C PHE A 168 -7.52 9.04 -3.65
N ASP A 169 -8.76 9.45 -3.89
CA ASP A 169 -9.20 9.95 -5.20
C ASP A 169 -10.50 10.75 -5.07
N ALA A 170 -10.64 11.80 -5.87
CA ALA A 170 -11.86 12.59 -6.00
C ALA A 170 -11.97 13.22 -7.38
N SER A 171 -13.16 13.16 -8.00
CA SER A 171 -13.45 13.85 -9.26
C SER A 171 -13.42 15.37 -9.10
N TYR A 172 -13.75 15.88 -7.93
CA TYR A 172 -13.73 17.30 -7.62
C TYR A 172 -12.34 17.91 -7.77
N ASN A 173 -11.28 17.16 -7.44
CA ASN A 173 -9.89 17.61 -7.61
C ASN A 173 -9.49 17.81 -9.08
N ARG A 174 -10.20 17.16 -9.99
CA ARG A 174 -10.01 17.29 -11.46
C ARG A 174 -10.92 18.34 -12.10
N GLY A 175 -11.85 18.92 -11.34
CA GLY A 175 -12.80 19.93 -11.80
C GLY A 175 -13.85 19.42 -12.81
N GLN A 176 -13.95 18.10 -13.02
CA GLN A 176 -14.88 17.50 -13.97
C GLN A 176 -15.39 16.14 -13.49
N PRO A 177 -16.62 15.73 -13.83
CA PRO A 177 -17.17 14.44 -13.48
C PRO A 177 -16.43 13.31 -14.19
N LEU A 178 -16.46 12.13 -13.59
CA LEU A 178 -16.00 10.90 -14.20
C LEU A 178 -17.06 10.35 -15.14
N THR A 179 -16.65 10.00 -16.35
CA THR A 179 -17.47 9.26 -17.32
C THR A 179 -16.81 7.93 -17.63
N MET A 180 -17.46 6.81 -17.32
CA MET A 180 -16.90 5.47 -17.51
C MET A 180 -18.01 4.42 -17.62
N ALA A 181 -17.73 3.29 -18.31
CA ALA A 181 -18.64 2.15 -18.34
C ALA A 181 -18.68 1.45 -16.95
N ALA A 182 -19.87 1.11 -16.47
CA ALA A 182 -20.05 0.57 -15.12
C ALA A 182 -19.41 -0.81 -14.91
N ASN A 183 -19.08 -1.52 -15.95
CA ASN A 183 -18.35 -2.80 -15.89
C ASN A 183 -16.81 -2.64 -15.94
N GLN A 184 -16.31 -1.40 -15.95
CA GLN A 184 -14.86 -1.11 -15.95
C GLN A 184 -14.36 -0.54 -14.63
N VAL A 185 -15.18 -0.58 -13.60
CA VAL A 185 -14.85 -0.14 -12.23
C VAL A 185 -14.87 -1.31 -11.26
N ILE A 186 -14.51 -1.07 -10.01
CA ILE A 186 -14.56 -2.10 -8.94
C ILE A 186 -15.98 -2.64 -8.77
N GLN A 187 -16.10 -3.91 -8.34
CA GLN A 187 -17.39 -4.60 -8.25
C GLN A 187 -18.41 -3.85 -7.38
N GLY A 188 -17.96 -3.27 -6.26
CA GLY A 188 -18.81 -2.45 -5.39
C GLY A 188 -19.44 -1.25 -6.07
N TRP A 189 -18.73 -0.63 -7.04
CA TRP A 189 -19.29 0.44 -7.87
C TRP A 189 -20.25 -0.11 -8.92
N THR A 190 -19.88 -1.18 -9.63
CA THR A 190 -20.76 -1.83 -10.61
C THR A 190 -22.12 -2.18 -10.00
N GLU A 191 -22.12 -2.72 -8.78
CA GLU A 191 -23.33 -3.04 -8.04
C GLU A 191 -24.03 -1.77 -7.52
N GLY A 192 -23.29 -0.90 -6.84
CA GLY A 192 -23.84 0.28 -6.16
C GLY A 192 -24.51 1.28 -7.10
N LEU A 193 -23.90 1.54 -8.27
CA LEU A 193 -24.45 2.49 -9.26
C LEU A 193 -25.83 2.04 -9.79
N GLN A 194 -26.07 0.75 -9.93
CA GLN A 194 -27.39 0.21 -10.35
C GLN A 194 -28.48 0.43 -9.31
N LEU A 195 -28.12 0.66 -8.04
CA LEU A 195 -29.07 0.99 -6.97
C LEU A 195 -29.48 2.47 -7.00
N MET A 196 -28.72 3.33 -7.69
CA MET A 196 -28.92 4.77 -7.71
C MET A 196 -29.82 5.22 -8.86
N PRO A 197 -30.97 5.88 -8.60
CA PRO A 197 -31.61 6.70 -9.64
C PRO A 197 -30.73 7.92 -9.98
N VAL A 198 -30.79 8.39 -11.21
CA VAL A 198 -30.13 9.66 -11.61
C VAL A 198 -30.58 10.81 -10.71
N GLY A 199 -29.64 11.68 -10.35
CA GLY A 199 -29.81 12.76 -9.39
C GLY A 199 -29.63 12.33 -7.92
N SER A 200 -29.24 11.08 -7.67
CA SER A 200 -28.96 10.59 -6.30
C SER A 200 -27.55 10.93 -5.86
N LYS A 201 -27.39 11.06 -4.53
CA LYS A 201 -26.11 11.01 -3.84
C LYS A 201 -26.13 9.91 -2.80
N TYR A 202 -25.24 8.93 -2.94
CA TYR A 202 -25.14 7.80 -2.02
C TYR A 202 -23.75 7.76 -1.40
N LYS A 203 -23.67 7.16 -0.21
CA LYS A 203 -22.40 6.82 0.43
C LYS A 203 -22.28 5.31 0.48
N PHE A 204 -21.25 4.79 -0.14
CA PHE A 204 -20.94 3.36 -0.19
C PHE A 204 -19.83 3.02 0.79
N TYR A 205 -19.98 1.88 1.46
CA TYR A 205 -18.96 1.23 2.27
C TYR A 205 -18.67 -0.12 1.62
N ILE A 206 -17.56 -0.19 0.93
CA ILE A 206 -17.21 -1.28 0.03
C ILE A 206 -16.21 -2.20 0.73
N PRO A 207 -16.58 -3.45 1.06
CA PRO A 207 -15.64 -4.42 1.61
C PRO A 207 -14.51 -4.68 0.58
N TYR A 208 -13.33 -5.03 1.07
CA TYR A 208 -12.14 -5.17 0.23
C TYR A 208 -12.31 -6.15 -0.94
N GLN A 209 -13.14 -7.19 -0.79
CA GLN A 209 -13.45 -8.18 -1.83
C GLN A 209 -14.16 -7.55 -3.04
N LEU A 210 -14.95 -6.51 -2.82
CA LEU A 210 -15.64 -5.76 -3.87
C LEU A 210 -14.86 -4.52 -4.32
N GLY A 211 -13.67 -4.30 -3.74
CA GLY A 211 -12.73 -3.22 -4.05
C GLY A 211 -11.47 -3.74 -4.72
N TYR A 212 -10.31 -3.48 -4.10
CA TYR A 212 -8.98 -3.81 -4.66
C TYR A 212 -8.34 -5.06 -4.03
N GLY A 213 -9.12 -5.89 -3.33
CA GLY A 213 -8.68 -7.17 -2.77
C GLY A 213 -7.56 -7.05 -1.75
N THR A 214 -6.79 -8.13 -1.59
CA THR A 214 -5.66 -8.21 -0.66
C THR A 214 -4.38 -7.55 -1.19
N VAL A 215 -4.35 -7.17 -2.46
CA VAL A 215 -3.18 -6.54 -3.10
C VAL A 215 -3.18 -5.03 -2.90
N GLY A 216 -4.37 -4.39 -2.98
CA GLY A 216 -4.51 -2.93 -2.99
C GLY A 216 -4.15 -2.32 -4.36
N GLN A 217 -4.10 -0.98 -4.44
CA GLN A 217 -3.69 -0.25 -5.64
C GLN A 217 -3.21 1.15 -5.30
N GLY A 218 -2.00 1.52 -5.73
CA GLY A 218 -1.43 2.84 -5.49
C GLY A 218 -1.36 3.17 -4.00
N GLN A 219 -2.10 4.19 -3.56
CA GLN A 219 -2.18 4.59 -2.15
C GLN A 219 -3.16 3.75 -1.31
N ILE A 220 -3.90 2.83 -1.93
CA ILE A 220 -4.88 1.99 -1.26
C ILE A 220 -4.19 0.71 -0.78
N PRO A 221 -4.09 0.48 0.54
CA PRO A 221 -3.47 -0.73 1.07
C PRO A 221 -4.26 -1.98 0.69
N GLY A 222 -3.59 -3.12 0.63
CA GLY A 222 -4.25 -4.40 0.52
C GLY A 222 -5.20 -4.65 1.68
N GLY A 223 -6.37 -5.22 1.40
CA GLY A 223 -7.40 -5.51 2.40
C GLY A 223 -8.22 -4.30 2.86
N ALA A 224 -7.98 -3.12 2.29
CA ALA A 224 -8.70 -1.92 2.69
C ALA A 224 -10.17 -1.96 2.26
N MET A 225 -11.08 -1.74 3.19
CA MET A 225 -12.43 -1.31 2.86
C MET A 225 -12.40 0.14 2.37
N LEU A 226 -13.32 0.49 1.49
CA LEU A 226 -13.36 1.81 0.86
C LEU A 226 -14.66 2.52 1.20
N ILE A 227 -14.57 3.82 1.36
CA ILE A 227 -15.74 4.68 1.55
C ILE A 227 -15.80 5.61 0.35
N PHE A 228 -16.93 5.60 -0.37
CA PHE A 228 -17.17 6.52 -1.48
C PHE A 228 -18.45 7.31 -1.27
N GLU A 229 -18.37 8.61 -1.41
CA GLU A 229 -19.55 9.44 -1.68
C GLU A 229 -19.65 9.61 -3.19
N VAL A 230 -20.79 9.20 -3.77
CA VAL A 230 -21.02 9.22 -5.21
C VAL A 230 -22.30 9.98 -5.52
N GLU A 231 -22.22 10.93 -6.43
CA GLU A 231 -23.35 11.69 -6.98
C GLU A 231 -23.54 11.32 -8.44
N LEU A 232 -24.59 10.56 -8.73
CA LEU A 232 -24.91 10.11 -10.09
C LEU A 232 -25.63 11.22 -10.84
N LEU A 233 -24.97 11.82 -11.83
CA LEU A 233 -25.48 12.96 -12.60
C LEU A 233 -26.31 12.49 -13.79
N ASP A 234 -25.83 11.49 -14.52
CA ASP A 234 -26.44 10.99 -15.76
C ASP A 234 -25.87 9.61 -16.12
N PHE A 235 -26.48 8.95 -17.10
CA PHE A 235 -25.92 7.79 -17.77
C PHE A 235 -26.35 7.69 -19.23
N LYS A 236 -25.55 6.98 -20.01
CA LYS A 236 -25.83 6.65 -21.42
C LYS A 236 -26.03 5.14 -21.55
N LYS A 237 -27.17 4.74 -22.10
CA LYS A 237 -27.47 3.32 -22.39
C LYS A 237 -26.48 2.81 -23.42
N LYS A 238 -25.95 1.62 -23.20
CA LYS A 238 -25.14 0.93 -24.19
C LYS A 238 -26.07 0.51 -25.34
N MET A 239 -25.78 0.98 -26.53
CA MET A 239 -26.43 0.53 -27.77
C MET A 239 -25.96 -0.88 -28.12
#